data_7896690bee6de478c693c1ee3c2378cc
#
_entry.id   7896690bee6de478c693c1ee3c2378cc
#
_cell.length_a   1.000
_cell.length_b   1.000
_cell.length_c   1.000
_cell.angle_alpha   90.00
_cell.angle_beta   90.00
_cell.angle_gamma   90.00
#
_symmetry.space_group_name_H-M   'P 1'
#
loop_
_entity.id
_entity.type
_entity.pdbx_description
1 polymer ?
#
loop_
_entity_poly.entity_id
_entity_poly.type
_entity_poly.pdbx_seq_one_letter_code
_entity_poly.pdbx_strand_id
1 'polypeptide(L)'
;MYFVDRLKLEEQLVYLNQLIFLLEEQQKWQTPVEKMALERITHMIIEVILDIGNSMIDGFIMRDPGSYEDIIEILTDEKVITSQVANELKEIILWRKKLVHEYTEVNHEELCNIFLLKLSSIKAFIPSVTEYLNNELGPVSAFKN
;
A
#
# COMPACT_ATOMS: atom_id res chain seq x y z
N MET A 1 -4.28 1.49 -25.41
CA MET A 1 -2.83 1.55 -25.09
C MET A 1 -2.62 1.92 -23.64
N TYR A 2 -1.78 1.19 -22.95
CA TYR A 2 -1.50 1.46 -21.53
C TYR A 2 -0.18 2.20 -21.38
N PHE A 3 -0.10 3.05 -20.34
CA PHE A 3 1.07 3.88 -20.04
C PHE A 3 1.66 3.50 -18.68
N VAL A 4 1.94 2.21 -18.50
CA VAL A 4 2.38 1.66 -17.22
C VAL A 4 3.90 1.56 -17.17
N ASP A 5 4.51 2.19 -16.16
CA ASP A 5 5.92 1.99 -15.85
C ASP A 5 6.05 0.79 -14.90
N ARG A 6 6.14 -0.40 -15.50
CA ARG A 6 6.16 -1.67 -14.77
C ARG A 6 7.37 -1.78 -13.84
N LEU A 7 8.52 -1.33 -14.30
CA LEU A 7 9.75 -1.40 -13.50
C LEU A 7 9.61 -0.61 -12.20
N LYS A 8 9.08 0.60 -12.31
CA LYS A 8 8.85 1.44 -11.13
C LYS A 8 7.85 0.81 -10.17
N LEU A 9 6.76 0.24 -10.68
CA LEU A 9 5.78 -0.46 -9.86
C LEU A 9 6.40 -1.65 -9.13
N GLU A 10 7.23 -2.42 -9.80
CA GLU A 10 7.91 -3.55 -9.17
C GLU A 10 8.88 -3.11 -8.08
N GLU A 11 9.59 -2.00 -8.29
CA GLU A 11 10.45 -1.41 -7.25
C GLU A 11 9.64 -0.99 -6.03
N GLN A 12 8.48 -0.40 -6.24
CA GLN A 12 7.58 0.01 -5.15
C GLN A 12 7.03 -1.21 -4.40
N LEU A 13 6.69 -2.28 -5.10
CA LEU A 13 6.23 -3.51 -4.47
C LEU A 13 7.33 -4.16 -3.62
N VAL A 14 8.57 -4.15 -4.10
CA VAL A 14 9.72 -4.64 -3.32
C VAL A 14 9.91 -3.78 -2.06
N TYR A 15 9.80 -2.47 -2.19
CA TYR A 15 9.91 -1.57 -1.05
C TYR A 15 8.80 -1.82 -0.02
N LEU A 16 7.57 -2.01 -0.49
CA LEU A 16 6.44 -2.36 0.39
C LEU A 16 6.72 -3.65 1.15
N ASN A 17 7.26 -4.66 0.48
CA ASN A 17 7.60 -5.92 1.12
C ASN A 17 8.67 -5.73 2.20
N GLN A 18 9.65 -4.85 1.98
CA GLN A 18 10.66 -4.51 2.97
C GLN A 18 10.06 -3.83 4.20
N LEU A 19 9.11 -2.92 4.00
CA LEU A 19 8.40 -2.26 5.09
C LEU A 19 7.61 -3.25 5.93
N ILE A 20 6.92 -4.18 5.28
CA ILE A 20 6.17 -5.24 5.95
C ILE A 20 7.10 -6.10 6.78
N PHE A 21 8.25 -6.48 6.22
CA PHE A 21 9.25 -7.27 6.93
C PHE A 21 9.73 -6.56 8.20
N LEU A 22 10.05 -5.27 8.11
CA LEU A 22 10.48 -4.48 9.27
C LEU A 22 9.39 -4.42 10.35
N LEU A 23 8.14 -4.26 9.94
CA LEU A 23 7.03 -4.22 10.87
C LEU A 23 6.84 -5.55 11.60
N GLU A 24 7.01 -6.66 10.90
CA GLU A 24 6.86 -7.99 11.49
C GLU A 24 8.03 -8.38 12.39
N GLU A 25 9.25 -8.03 12.01
CA GLU A 25 10.45 -8.46 12.72
C GLU A 25 10.71 -7.68 14.01
N GLN A 26 10.34 -6.41 14.05
CA GLN A 26 10.51 -5.59 15.24
C GLN A 26 9.45 -5.92 16.27
N GLN A 27 9.86 -6.35 17.46
CA GLN A 27 8.92 -6.79 18.48
C GLN A 27 8.52 -5.69 19.46
N LYS A 28 9.32 -4.65 19.59
CA LYS A 28 9.07 -3.58 20.55
C LYS A 28 9.14 -2.21 19.90
N TRP A 29 8.14 -1.39 20.23
CA TRP A 29 8.01 -0.01 19.76
C TRP A 29 7.84 0.91 20.97
N GLN A 30 8.77 0.87 21.92
CA GLN A 30 8.65 1.51 23.21
C GLN A 30 9.55 2.74 23.40
N THR A 31 10.76 2.70 22.85
CA THR A 31 11.67 3.85 22.94
C THR A 31 11.26 4.94 21.96
N PRO A 32 11.66 6.20 22.19
CA PRO A 32 11.37 7.28 21.25
C PRO A 32 11.83 6.98 19.81
N VAL A 33 12.99 6.38 19.64
CA VAL A 33 13.49 6.02 18.31
C VAL A 33 12.63 4.93 17.67
N GLU A 34 12.26 3.92 18.43
CA GLU A 34 11.37 2.86 17.94
C GLU A 34 10.00 3.40 17.54
N LYS A 35 9.45 4.32 18.33
CA LYS A 35 8.16 4.96 17.99
C LYS A 35 8.24 5.77 16.73
N MET A 36 9.33 6.51 16.53
CA MET A 36 9.55 7.26 15.28
C MET A 36 9.70 6.32 14.09
N ALA A 37 10.41 5.19 14.26
CA ALA A 37 10.53 4.18 13.23
C ALA A 37 9.16 3.58 12.87
N LEU A 38 8.34 3.28 13.86
CA LEU A 38 6.98 2.77 13.64
C LEU A 38 6.15 3.76 12.82
N GLU A 39 6.19 5.05 13.16
CA GLU A 39 5.48 6.08 12.41
C GLU A 39 5.95 6.11 10.96
N ARG A 40 7.25 6.08 10.72
CA ARG A 40 7.79 6.11 9.36
C ARG A 40 7.41 4.86 8.56
N ILE A 41 7.53 3.68 9.14
CA ILE A 41 7.22 2.41 8.48
C ILE A 41 5.73 2.38 8.09
N THR A 42 4.85 2.69 9.03
CA THR A 42 3.41 2.66 8.79
C THR A 42 2.97 3.74 7.81
N HIS A 43 3.53 4.95 7.93
CA HIS A 43 3.27 6.03 6.99
C HIS A 43 3.68 5.63 5.56
N MET A 44 4.86 5.06 5.41
CA MET A 44 5.33 4.65 4.08
C MET A 44 4.56 3.47 3.51
N ILE A 45 4.06 2.57 4.33
CA ILE A 45 3.14 1.52 3.85
C ILE A 45 1.93 2.16 3.19
N ILE A 46 1.33 3.15 3.83
CA ILE A 46 0.18 3.88 3.27
C ILE A 46 0.56 4.59 1.97
N GLU A 47 1.66 5.34 1.99
CA GLU A 47 2.08 6.13 0.81
C GLU A 47 2.38 5.24 -0.40
N VAL A 48 3.08 4.12 -0.18
CA VAL A 48 3.42 3.21 -1.28
C VAL A 48 2.17 2.57 -1.88
N ILE A 49 1.22 2.14 -1.03
CA ILE A 49 -0.04 1.58 -1.52
C ILE A 49 -0.79 2.61 -2.37
N LEU A 50 -0.88 3.86 -1.88
CA LEU A 50 -1.56 4.93 -2.61
C LEU A 50 -0.83 5.29 -3.90
N ASP A 51 0.49 5.35 -3.88
CA ASP A 51 1.30 5.67 -5.07
C ASP A 51 1.17 4.58 -6.13
N ILE A 52 1.21 3.32 -5.74
CA ILE A 52 0.99 2.19 -6.65
C ILE A 52 -0.42 2.27 -7.24
N GLY A 53 -1.42 2.53 -6.40
CA GLY A 53 -2.80 2.69 -6.84
C GLY A 53 -2.95 3.79 -7.88
N ASN A 54 -2.39 4.96 -7.62
CA ASN A 54 -2.42 6.08 -8.56
C ASN A 54 -1.71 5.75 -9.87
N SER A 55 -0.55 5.10 -9.81
CA SER A 55 0.19 4.70 -11.00
C SER A 55 -0.60 3.72 -11.87
N MET A 56 -1.33 2.81 -11.24
CA MET A 56 -2.20 1.87 -11.96
C MET A 56 -3.40 2.57 -12.58
N ILE A 57 -4.03 3.48 -11.84
CA ILE A 57 -5.17 4.26 -12.34
C ILE A 57 -4.76 5.06 -13.58
N ASP A 58 -3.65 5.76 -13.50
CA ASP A 58 -3.16 6.55 -14.63
C ASP A 58 -2.71 5.66 -15.80
N GLY A 59 -1.94 4.62 -15.49
CA GLY A 59 -1.35 3.76 -16.50
C GLY A 59 -2.35 2.90 -17.26
N PHE A 60 -3.40 2.43 -16.59
CA PHE A 60 -4.45 1.61 -17.20
C PHE A 60 -5.69 2.42 -17.61
N ILE A 61 -5.61 3.74 -17.48
CA ILE A 61 -6.68 4.65 -17.91
C ILE A 61 -7.99 4.34 -17.18
N MET A 62 -7.91 4.22 -15.86
CA MET A 62 -9.08 4.06 -15.00
C MET A 62 -9.68 5.43 -14.70
N ARG A 63 -10.85 5.47 -14.04
CA ARG A 63 -11.48 6.76 -13.70
C ARG A 63 -10.65 7.56 -12.71
N ASP A 64 -10.81 8.87 -12.69
CA ASP A 64 -10.06 9.73 -11.76
C ASP A 64 -10.57 9.57 -10.33
N PRO A 65 -9.66 9.41 -9.34
CA PRO A 65 -10.06 9.30 -7.95
C PRO A 65 -10.44 10.66 -7.35
N GLY A 66 -11.45 10.66 -6.49
CA GLY A 66 -11.89 11.84 -5.76
C GLY A 66 -11.26 11.98 -4.38
N SER A 67 -10.57 10.96 -3.89
CA SER A 67 -9.98 10.92 -2.56
C SER A 67 -8.98 9.76 -2.46
N TYR A 68 -8.23 9.70 -1.36
CA TYR A 68 -7.34 8.55 -1.10
C TYR A 68 -8.13 7.25 -0.97
N GLU A 69 -9.26 7.30 -0.28
CA GLU A 69 -10.13 6.14 -0.15
C GLU A 69 -10.66 5.68 -1.50
N ASP A 70 -10.97 6.63 -2.39
CA ASP A 70 -11.46 6.32 -3.73
C ASP A 70 -10.43 5.61 -4.60
N ILE A 71 -9.14 5.85 -4.36
CA ILE A 71 -8.07 5.08 -5.04
C ILE A 71 -8.29 3.58 -4.80
N ILE A 72 -8.55 3.20 -3.55
CA ILE A 72 -8.78 1.80 -3.18
C ILE A 72 -10.09 1.29 -3.79
N GLU A 73 -11.12 2.13 -3.81
CA GLU A 73 -12.41 1.79 -4.41
C GLU A 73 -12.28 1.49 -5.91
N ILE A 74 -11.52 2.31 -6.62
CA ILE A 74 -11.26 2.10 -8.06
C ILE A 74 -10.55 0.76 -8.29
N LEU A 75 -9.54 0.45 -7.49
CA LEU A 75 -8.83 -0.84 -7.60
C LEU A 75 -9.77 -2.02 -7.35
N THR A 76 -10.76 -1.85 -6.48
CA THR A 76 -11.78 -2.87 -6.24
C THR A 76 -12.70 -3.01 -7.46
N ASP A 77 -13.19 -1.89 -7.99
CA ASP A 77 -14.07 -1.86 -9.16
C ASP A 77 -13.40 -2.50 -10.38
N GLU A 78 -12.11 -2.28 -10.54
CA GLU A 78 -11.31 -2.84 -11.64
C GLU A 78 -10.79 -4.26 -11.35
N LYS A 79 -11.21 -4.83 -10.24
CA LYS A 79 -10.87 -6.20 -9.82
C LYS A 79 -9.37 -6.45 -9.62
N VAL A 80 -8.65 -5.42 -9.21
CA VAL A 80 -7.25 -5.57 -8.80
C VAL A 80 -7.18 -6.23 -7.43
N ILE A 81 -8.02 -5.79 -6.51
CA ILE A 81 -8.11 -6.31 -5.14
C ILE A 81 -9.54 -6.72 -4.82
N THR A 82 -9.68 -7.60 -3.82
CA THR A 82 -11.01 -8.02 -3.34
C THR A 82 -11.64 -6.96 -2.46
N SER A 83 -12.95 -7.02 -2.29
CA SER A 83 -13.69 -6.11 -1.40
C SER A 83 -13.21 -6.21 0.05
N GLN A 84 -12.86 -7.41 0.50
CA GLN A 84 -12.37 -7.62 1.86
C GLN A 84 -11.03 -6.91 2.06
N VAL A 85 -10.08 -7.11 1.15
CA VAL A 85 -8.78 -6.42 1.20
C VAL A 85 -8.98 -4.92 1.15
N ALA A 86 -9.84 -4.43 0.25
CA ALA A 86 -10.14 -3.01 0.13
C ALA A 86 -10.67 -2.41 1.42
N ASN A 87 -11.61 -3.06 2.08
CA ASN A 87 -12.19 -2.56 3.33
C ASN A 87 -11.13 -2.44 4.42
N GLU A 88 -10.23 -3.41 4.51
CA GLU A 88 -9.16 -3.38 5.50
C GLU A 88 -8.10 -2.32 5.17
N LEU A 89 -7.74 -2.17 3.90
CA LEU A 89 -6.81 -1.12 3.49
C LEU A 89 -7.37 0.28 3.72
N LYS A 90 -8.67 0.48 3.57
CA LYS A 90 -9.31 1.76 3.87
C LYS A 90 -9.15 2.15 5.34
N GLU A 91 -9.23 1.18 6.25
CA GLU A 91 -9.00 1.42 7.68
C GLU A 91 -7.55 1.84 7.95
N ILE A 92 -6.59 1.22 7.25
CA ILE A 92 -5.17 1.58 7.34
C ILE A 92 -4.95 3.01 6.83
N ILE A 93 -5.54 3.36 5.69
CA ILE A 93 -5.35 4.66 5.04
C ILE A 93 -5.87 5.82 5.88
N LEU A 94 -6.89 5.60 6.71
CA LEU A 94 -7.40 6.62 7.63
C LEU A 94 -6.32 7.13 8.60
N TRP A 95 -5.33 6.32 8.90
CA TRP A 95 -4.22 6.71 9.76
C TRP A 95 -3.28 7.74 9.13
N ARG A 96 -3.37 7.94 7.82
CA ARG A 96 -2.56 8.95 7.14
C ARG A 96 -2.74 10.33 7.74
N LYS A 97 -3.99 10.70 8.02
CA LYS A 97 -4.30 12.00 8.63
C LYS A 97 -3.60 12.16 9.97
N LYS A 98 -3.63 11.15 10.82
CA LYS A 98 -2.98 11.17 12.13
C LYS A 98 -1.46 11.28 12.01
N LEU A 99 -0.87 10.51 11.11
CA LEU A 99 0.57 10.46 10.93
C LEU A 99 1.13 11.73 10.28
N VAL A 100 0.40 12.36 9.39
CA VAL A 100 0.86 13.51 8.59
C VAL A 100 0.44 14.85 9.23
N HIS A 101 -0.75 14.92 9.83
CA HIS A 101 -1.32 16.17 10.34
C HIS A 101 -1.45 16.23 11.85
N GLU A 102 -1.71 15.12 12.52
CA GLU A 102 -1.89 15.04 13.97
C GLU A 102 -0.71 14.32 14.62
N TYR A 103 0.48 14.59 14.13
CA TYR A 103 1.70 13.82 14.45
C TYR A 103 2.20 13.96 15.88
N THR A 104 1.72 14.94 16.63
CA THR A 104 2.08 15.10 18.05
C THR A 104 1.23 14.22 18.97
N GLU A 105 0.17 13.63 18.45
CA GLU A 105 -0.84 12.90 19.23
C GLU A 105 -1.02 11.45 18.80
N VAL A 106 0.04 10.85 18.23
CA VAL A 106 -0.03 9.47 17.74
C VAL A 106 -0.04 8.49 18.91
N ASN A 107 -1.07 7.65 18.97
CA ASN A 107 -1.10 6.50 19.87
C ASN A 107 -0.39 5.31 19.21
N HIS A 108 0.86 5.07 19.62
CA HIS A 108 1.72 4.08 18.98
C HIS A 108 1.25 2.64 19.19
N GLU A 109 0.66 2.34 20.34
CA GLU A 109 0.10 1.02 20.61
C GLU A 109 -1.07 0.72 19.67
N GLU A 110 -1.99 1.67 19.53
CA GLU A 110 -3.12 1.54 18.62
C GLU A 110 -2.67 1.43 17.16
N LEU A 111 -1.70 2.25 16.76
CA LEU A 111 -1.10 2.23 15.43
C LEU A 111 -0.52 0.85 15.11
N CYS A 112 0.30 0.33 16.01
CA CYS A 112 0.90 -0.98 15.84
C CYS A 112 -0.15 -2.07 15.74
N ASN A 113 -1.14 -2.05 16.64
CA ASN A 113 -2.18 -3.06 16.71
C ASN A 113 -3.02 -3.11 15.43
N ILE A 114 -3.43 -1.96 14.89
CA ILE A 114 -4.25 -1.94 13.69
C ILE A 114 -3.47 -2.44 12.46
N PHE A 115 -2.20 -2.07 12.32
CA PHE A 115 -1.39 -2.52 11.20
C PHE A 115 -1.11 -4.02 11.27
N LEU A 116 -0.85 -4.56 12.47
CA LEU A 116 -0.67 -6.01 12.65
C LEU A 116 -1.98 -6.76 12.42
N LEU A 117 -3.11 -6.21 12.85
CA LEU A 117 -4.42 -6.82 12.64
C LEU A 117 -4.77 -6.91 11.16
N LYS A 118 -4.39 -5.91 10.36
CA LYS A 118 -4.68 -5.84 8.92
C LYS A 118 -3.51 -6.31 8.06
N LEU A 119 -2.49 -6.89 8.66
CA LEU A 119 -1.25 -7.23 7.96
C LEU A 119 -1.47 -8.19 6.79
N SER A 120 -2.37 -9.17 6.93
CA SER A 120 -2.65 -10.12 5.85
C SER A 120 -3.21 -9.42 4.60
N SER A 121 -4.03 -8.39 4.78
CA SER A 121 -4.54 -7.59 3.65
C SER A 121 -3.47 -6.71 3.04
N ILE A 122 -2.59 -6.13 3.86
CA ILE A 122 -1.44 -5.36 3.37
C ILE A 122 -0.54 -6.27 2.53
N LYS A 123 -0.26 -7.48 3.02
CA LYS A 123 0.53 -8.47 2.27
C LYS A 123 -0.16 -8.89 0.98
N ALA A 124 -1.48 -9.09 1.00
CA ALA A 124 -2.25 -9.53 -0.15
C ALA A 124 -2.24 -8.51 -1.29
N PHE A 125 -2.00 -7.23 -1.00
CA PHE A 125 -1.91 -6.19 -2.01
C PHE A 125 -0.81 -6.48 -3.03
N ILE A 126 0.34 -6.99 -2.59
CA ILE A 126 1.50 -7.25 -3.46
C ILE A 126 1.17 -8.28 -4.55
N PRO A 127 0.76 -9.53 -4.23
CA PRO A 127 0.42 -10.49 -5.28
C PRO A 127 -0.79 -10.07 -6.10
N SER A 128 -1.74 -9.33 -5.53
CA SER A 128 -2.91 -8.83 -6.26
C SER A 128 -2.49 -7.90 -7.39
N VAL A 129 -1.60 -6.94 -7.11
CA VAL A 129 -1.08 -6.03 -8.12
C VAL A 129 -0.24 -6.79 -9.15
N THR A 130 0.65 -7.68 -8.70
CA THR A 130 1.51 -8.47 -9.58
C THR A 130 0.68 -9.31 -10.56
N GLU A 131 -0.36 -9.97 -10.06
CA GLU A 131 -1.25 -10.78 -10.89
C GLU A 131 -1.98 -9.92 -11.93
N TYR A 132 -2.49 -8.76 -11.51
CA TYR A 132 -3.15 -7.84 -12.43
C TYR A 132 -2.20 -7.38 -13.54
N LEU A 133 -0.98 -7.00 -13.17
CA LEU A 133 0.04 -6.60 -14.15
C LEU A 133 0.35 -7.73 -15.13
N ASN A 134 0.48 -8.95 -14.65
CA ASN A 134 0.76 -10.10 -15.52
C ASN A 134 -0.41 -10.38 -16.47
N ASN A 135 -1.64 -10.28 -15.98
CA ASN A 135 -2.84 -10.54 -16.80
C ASN A 135 -3.06 -9.46 -17.86
N GLU A 136 -2.78 -8.21 -17.54
CA GLU A 136 -3.03 -7.09 -18.46
C GLU A 136 -1.85 -6.79 -19.39
N LEU A 137 -0.61 -7.00 -18.94
CA LEU A 137 0.59 -6.67 -19.69
C LEU A 137 1.36 -7.90 -20.19
N GLY A 138 0.99 -9.09 -19.71
CA GLY A 138 1.72 -10.32 -19.98
C GLY A 138 2.90 -10.51 -19.02
N PRO A 139 3.65 -11.63 -19.19
CA PRO A 139 4.80 -11.92 -18.33
C PRO A 139 5.90 -10.86 -18.46
N VAL A 140 6.69 -10.67 -17.40
CA VAL A 140 7.81 -9.72 -17.38
C VAL A 140 8.75 -9.91 -18.57
N SER A 141 9.03 -11.16 -18.94
CA SER A 141 9.94 -11.51 -20.05
C SER A 141 9.46 -10.94 -21.39
N ALA A 142 8.15 -10.71 -21.58
CA ALA A 142 7.61 -10.16 -22.82
C ALA A 142 8.00 -8.68 -23.04
N PHE A 143 8.48 -7.98 -22.01
CA PHE A 143 8.82 -6.54 -22.07
C PHE A 143 10.31 -6.27 -21.89
N LYS A 144 11.11 -7.33 -21.84
CA LYS A 144 12.58 -7.20 -21.82
C LYS A 144 13.10 -7.04 -23.22
N ASN A 145 13.72 -5.94 -23.46
CA ASN A 145 14.42 -5.67 -24.71
C ASN A 145 15.83 -5.24 -24.43
#